data_fcc4b7e688c90dd9b6a2a11bc94813bb
#
_entry.id   fcc4b7e688c90dd9b6a2a11bc94813bb
#
_cell.length_a   1.000
_cell.length_b   1.000
_cell.length_c   1.000
_cell.angle_alpha   90.00
_cell.angle_beta   90.00
_cell.angle_gamma   90.00
#
_symmetry.space_group_name_H-M   'P 1'
#
loop_
_entity.id
_entity.type
_entity.pdbx_description
1 polymer ?
#
loop_
_entity_poly.entity_id
_entity_poly.type
_entity_poly.pdbx_seq_one_letter_code
_entity_poly.pdbx_strand_id
1 'polypeptide(L)'
;MGRSGAANAEADKNIRARTKLHGGAPSGRTLPISRNLCSLRTIMFRKYCTAMWILVLVFSLGLISLAAETARSGRHVVVVVWDGMRPDFVSEETTPTLWKLAREGVTFRNHHAVYPSATMVNGTALVTGVYPGKNGVIANYEYRPEIDRSRSINIESQAAVSRGDEVSGGKFISVPTIAELVQGAGGRTVIASAKTVGLLLDRHAGIGTAKNCVTLFAGQTLPRDVLIPIVAALGPFPSAHLQRDAWTTKAVTDLLWKDGLPALSVLWLGEPDLTEHESAPGAPPALAAIKSSDENLAALLSALDKQAVRETTDLFVVSDHGFSTIRRSIDLRKILSGAGFVAKTEFDDEPKPGDIMLVGNGGSVLFYVIGHEAALVHRLVEFLQQSDFAGVIFTKQGLPGTFRLDDAKIDNPNAADVVMAFRWNDSRNQFGTPGMIDADWQREAGKGTHATLSRFDMHNTLIAAGPDFRRGQTDDLTTGNVDLAPTILHILGIKLAQGMDGRVLSEAMVSVDQVAAGRKTETKTIEAKKDFATGTWRQSMKISRVGSTTYLDEGNGAFVPR
;
A
#
# COMPACT_ATOMS: atom_id res chain seq x y z
N MET A 1 1.99 2.21 58.28
CA MET A 1 0.65 2.28 58.91
C MET A 1 -0.32 1.93 57.78
N GLY A 2 -0.90 0.83 57.71
CA GLY A 2 -1.62 -0.04 58.59
C GLY A 2 -2.83 -0.51 57.80
N ARG A 3 -2.77 -1.80 57.46
CA ARG A 3 -3.76 -2.86 57.74
C ARG A 3 -5.10 -2.75 56.99
N SER A 4 -5.48 -3.74 56.27
CA SER A 4 -5.93 -5.14 56.43
C SER A 4 -7.41 -5.22 56.09
N GLY A 5 -7.97 -6.18 55.51
CA GLY A 5 -8.04 -7.59 55.49
C GLY A 5 -9.16 -8.01 54.54
N ALA A 6 -9.04 -9.06 53.84
CA ALA A 6 -9.28 -10.44 54.22
C ALA A 6 -10.77 -10.84 54.28
N ALA A 7 -11.10 -11.73 53.37
CA ALA A 7 -11.62 -13.12 53.52
C ALA A 7 -13.15 -13.23 53.53
N ASN A 8 -13.80 -14.14 52.90
CA ASN A 8 -13.92 -15.60 52.92
C ASN A 8 -14.98 -15.98 51.89
N ALA A 9 -14.87 -16.96 51.04
CA ALA A 9 -14.77 -18.41 51.21
C ALA A 9 -16.07 -19.10 51.67
N GLU A 10 -16.28 -20.24 51.09
CA GLU A 10 -17.11 -21.41 51.43
C GLU A 10 -18.44 -21.56 50.71
N ALA A 11 -18.55 -22.54 49.96
CA ALA A 11 -18.60 -24.02 50.13
C ALA A 11 -20.07 -24.48 49.97
N ASP A 12 -20.34 -25.43 49.24
CA ASP A 12 -20.11 -26.86 49.24
C ASP A 12 -21.46 -27.64 49.29
N LYS A 13 -21.45 -28.75 48.56
CA LYS A 13 -22.10 -30.06 48.83
C LYS A 13 -23.50 -30.42 48.32
N ASN A 14 -23.41 -31.37 47.42
CA ASN A 14 -23.97 -32.75 47.52
C ASN A 14 -25.48 -32.96 47.58
N ILE A 15 -25.96 -33.92 46.81
CA ILE A 15 -26.40 -35.23 47.33
C ILE A 15 -26.79 -36.18 46.17
N ARG A 16 -26.32 -37.41 46.30
CA ARG A 16 -26.67 -38.64 45.62
C ARG A 16 -28.00 -39.20 46.13
N ALA A 17 -28.67 -40.06 45.34
CA ALA A 17 -29.14 -41.42 45.73
C ALA A 17 -30.08 -41.95 44.60
N ARG A 18 -29.80 -43.09 44.00
CA ARG A 18 -30.17 -44.50 44.33
C ARG A 18 -31.67 -44.70 44.46
N THR A 19 -32.31 -45.63 43.70
CA THR A 19 -32.37 -47.04 43.94
C THR A 19 -33.34 -47.75 42.99
N LYS A 20 -32.94 -48.89 42.39
CA LYS A 20 -33.35 -50.29 42.49
C LYS A 20 -34.72 -50.73 41.96
N LEU A 21 -34.69 -51.65 40.99
CA LEU A 21 -35.05 -53.10 41.03
C LEU A 21 -36.56 -53.49 41.02
N HIS A 22 -36.90 -54.29 40.05
CA HIS A 22 -37.50 -55.65 40.06
C HIS A 22 -38.14 -55.91 38.69
N GLY A 23 -37.97 -57.01 37.98
CA GLY A 23 -37.92 -58.41 38.31
C GLY A 23 -39.13 -59.12 37.69
N GLY A 24 -38.96 -60.08 36.79
CA GLY A 24 -40.03 -61.00 36.42
C GLY A 24 -39.96 -61.50 34.98
N ALA A 25 -39.36 -62.66 34.78
CA ALA A 25 -39.69 -63.60 33.69
C ALA A 25 -40.81 -64.55 34.22
N PRO A 26 -41.55 -65.28 33.42
CA PRO A 26 -41.00 -66.34 32.57
C PRO A 26 -41.84 -66.80 31.33
N SER A 27 -41.32 -67.85 30.72
CA SER A 27 -41.94 -68.88 29.85
C SER A 27 -42.29 -68.50 28.40
N GLY A 28 -41.63 -68.99 27.41
CA GLY A 28 -41.58 -70.40 26.99
C GLY A 28 -42.54 -70.71 25.85
N ARG A 29 -42.03 -70.76 24.58
CA ARG A 29 -42.53 -71.67 23.54
C ARG A 29 -41.56 -71.67 22.36
N THR A 30 -41.04 -72.84 22.11
CA THR A 30 -40.32 -73.31 20.93
C THR A 30 -41.20 -73.43 19.72
N LEU A 31 -40.67 -73.11 18.50
CA LEU A 31 -40.86 -73.75 17.17
C LEU A 31 -40.28 -72.88 16.04
N PRO A 32 -40.00 -73.33 14.81
CA PRO A 32 -38.81 -74.05 14.40
C PRO A 32 -37.93 -73.25 13.38
N ILE A 33 -36.74 -73.74 13.23
CA ILE A 33 -35.73 -73.29 12.27
C ILE A 33 -36.21 -73.38 10.82
N SER A 34 -36.16 -72.23 10.05
CA SER A 34 -36.14 -72.28 8.61
C SER A 34 -34.85 -71.68 8.06
N ARG A 35 -34.18 -72.47 7.25
CA ARG A 35 -32.97 -72.14 6.48
C ARG A 35 -33.24 -71.02 5.50
N ASN A 36 -32.83 -69.76 5.84
CA ASN A 36 -32.66 -68.70 4.84
C ASN A 36 -31.87 -67.53 5.39
N LEU A 37 -30.82 -67.74 6.20
CA LEU A 37 -30.00 -66.69 6.81
C LEU A 37 -28.60 -66.55 6.19
N CYS A 38 -28.28 -67.22 5.08
CA CYS A 38 -26.92 -67.14 4.50
C CYS A 38 -26.79 -66.16 3.32
N SER A 39 -27.89 -65.68 2.71
CA SER A 39 -27.79 -64.76 1.56
C SER A 39 -27.88 -63.30 1.91
N LEU A 40 -28.45 -62.93 3.07
CA LEU A 40 -28.54 -61.53 3.49
C LEU A 40 -27.25 -60.98 4.13
N ARG A 41 -26.46 -61.82 4.78
CA ARG A 41 -25.18 -61.38 5.38
C ARG A 41 -24.12 -61.02 4.32
N THR A 42 -24.06 -61.70 3.20
CA THR A 42 -23.09 -61.47 2.13
C THR A 42 -23.43 -60.20 1.32
N ILE A 43 -24.69 -59.85 1.17
CA ILE A 43 -25.14 -58.64 0.46
C ILE A 43 -24.95 -57.38 1.34
N MET A 44 -25.22 -57.48 2.65
CA MET A 44 -24.96 -56.35 3.56
C MET A 44 -23.46 -56.08 3.72
N PHE A 45 -22.62 -57.12 3.84
CA PHE A 45 -21.16 -56.93 3.97
C PHE A 45 -20.56 -56.30 2.71
N ARG A 46 -21.01 -56.64 1.52
CA ARG A 46 -20.58 -56.00 0.26
C ARG A 46 -21.03 -54.55 0.16
N LYS A 47 -22.21 -54.18 0.63
CA LYS A 47 -22.70 -52.79 0.62
C LYS A 47 -21.97 -51.92 1.64
N TYR A 48 -21.62 -52.45 2.80
CA TYR A 48 -20.82 -51.71 3.81
C TYR A 48 -19.35 -51.56 3.40
N CYS A 49 -18.76 -52.58 2.76
CA CYS A 49 -17.39 -52.44 2.22
C CYS A 49 -17.33 -51.41 1.06
N THR A 50 -18.33 -51.41 0.14
CA THR A 50 -18.37 -50.42 -0.95
C THR A 50 -18.60 -48.99 -0.42
N ALA A 51 -19.50 -48.81 0.57
CA ALA A 51 -19.75 -47.53 1.19
C ALA A 51 -18.51 -47.01 1.97
N MET A 52 -17.78 -47.91 2.65
CA MET A 52 -16.56 -47.56 3.36
C MET A 52 -15.40 -47.20 2.41
N TRP A 53 -15.28 -47.86 1.25
CA TRP A 53 -14.30 -47.49 0.22
C TRP A 53 -14.65 -46.17 -0.46
N ILE A 54 -15.94 -45.87 -0.67
CA ILE A 54 -16.39 -44.56 -1.20
C ILE A 54 -16.14 -43.47 -0.16
N LEU A 55 -16.38 -43.70 1.13
CA LEU A 55 -16.07 -42.73 2.19
C LEU A 55 -14.56 -42.48 2.34
N VAL A 56 -13.72 -43.51 2.24
CA VAL A 56 -12.25 -43.38 2.27
C VAL A 56 -11.74 -42.65 1.03
N LEU A 57 -12.35 -42.89 -0.16
CA LEU A 57 -11.99 -42.18 -1.38
C LEU A 57 -12.42 -40.70 -1.33
N VAL A 58 -13.61 -40.40 -0.80
CA VAL A 58 -14.09 -39.02 -0.63
C VAL A 58 -13.27 -38.30 0.46
N PHE A 59 -12.87 -39.00 1.52
CA PHE A 59 -11.99 -38.44 2.56
C PHE A 59 -10.55 -38.24 2.05
N SER A 60 -10.03 -39.14 1.20
CA SER A 60 -8.70 -38.95 0.59
C SER A 60 -8.71 -37.89 -0.52
N LEU A 61 -9.79 -37.72 -1.27
CA LEU A 61 -9.99 -36.62 -2.22
C LEU A 61 -10.24 -35.28 -1.50
N GLY A 62 -10.85 -35.28 -0.31
CA GLY A 62 -11.01 -34.09 0.54
C GLY A 62 -9.71 -33.64 1.22
N LEU A 63 -8.78 -34.56 1.49
CA LEU A 63 -7.46 -34.26 2.05
C LEU A 63 -6.44 -33.73 1.03
N ILE A 64 -6.71 -33.88 -0.28
CA ILE A 64 -5.84 -33.33 -1.34
C ILE A 64 -6.12 -31.84 -1.58
N SER A 65 -7.21 -31.28 -1.02
CA SER A 65 -7.61 -29.88 -1.26
C SER A 65 -7.18 -28.87 -0.18
N LEU A 66 -6.32 -29.27 0.76
CA LEU A 66 -5.71 -28.36 1.75
C LEU A 66 -4.18 -28.47 1.74
N ALA A 67 -3.58 -28.67 0.56
CA ALA A 67 -2.18 -28.29 0.39
C ALA A 67 -2.19 -26.76 0.37
N ALA A 68 -1.75 -26.13 1.46
CA ALA A 68 -1.31 -24.74 1.38
C ALA A 68 -0.38 -24.65 0.18
N GLU A 69 -0.73 -23.80 -0.81
CA GLU A 69 0.18 -23.52 -1.92
C GLU A 69 1.43 -22.95 -1.32
N THR A 70 2.46 -23.78 -1.19
CA THR A 70 3.79 -23.33 -0.75
C THR A 70 4.38 -22.48 -1.87
N ALA A 71 5.02 -21.37 -1.51
CA ALA A 71 5.74 -20.53 -2.46
C ALA A 71 6.63 -21.40 -3.35
N ARG A 72 6.72 -21.06 -4.64
CA ARG A 72 7.58 -21.79 -5.59
C ARG A 72 9.01 -21.83 -5.05
N SER A 73 9.49 -23.01 -4.70
CA SER A 73 10.82 -23.20 -4.14
C SER A 73 11.88 -22.71 -5.15
N GLY A 74 12.78 -21.84 -4.70
CA GLY A 74 13.90 -21.33 -5.50
C GLY A 74 13.61 -20.08 -6.34
N ARG A 75 12.44 -19.44 -6.22
CA ARG A 75 12.17 -18.11 -6.82
C ARG A 75 12.32 -17.02 -5.77
N HIS A 76 12.88 -15.89 -6.22
CA HIS A 76 13.08 -14.70 -5.41
C HIS A 76 12.53 -13.47 -6.12
N VAL A 77 11.96 -12.56 -5.38
CA VAL A 77 11.57 -11.24 -5.87
C VAL A 77 12.25 -10.18 -5.04
N VAL A 78 12.90 -9.24 -5.73
CA VAL A 78 13.50 -8.05 -5.11
C VAL A 78 12.83 -6.81 -5.69
N VAL A 79 12.30 -5.97 -4.82
CA VAL A 79 11.73 -4.67 -5.19
C VAL A 79 12.66 -3.59 -4.68
N VAL A 80 13.13 -2.71 -5.56
CA VAL A 80 13.90 -1.51 -5.21
C VAL A 80 13.03 -0.30 -5.48
N VAL A 81 12.66 0.42 -4.42
CA VAL A 81 11.86 1.63 -4.55
C VAL A 81 12.80 2.85 -4.49
N TRP A 82 12.71 3.71 -5.50
CA TRP A 82 13.36 5.01 -5.54
C TRP A 82 12.29 6.07 -5.29
N ASP A 83 12.20 6.55 -4.05
CA ASP A 83 11.15 7.48 -3.63
C ASP A 83 11.17 8.77 -4.47
N GLY A 84 10.02 9.13 -5.05
CA GLY A 84 9.86 10.35 -5.84
C GLY A 84 10.44 10.33 -7.26
N MET A 85 10.98 9.20 -7.75
CA MET A 85 11.70 9.13 -9.04
C MET A 85 10.79 9.26 -10.25
N ARG A 86 10.98 10.31 -11.02
CA ARG A 86 10.32 10.55 -12.31
C ARG A 86 10.97 9.78 -13.45
N PRO A 87 10.19 9.23 -14.40
CA PRO A 87 10.75 8.44 -15.52
C PRO A 87 11.57 9.27 -16.50
N ASP A 88 11.36 10.59 -16.62
CA ASP A 88 12.11 11.47 -17.51
C ASP A 88 13.56 11.74 -17.06
N PHE A 89 13.95 11.33 -15.86
CA PHE A 89 15.34 11.34 -15.39
C PHE A 89 16.09 10.03 -15.63
N VAL A 90 15.44 8.98 -16.13
CA VAL A 90 16.12 7.72 -16.47
C VAL A 90 16.90 7.90 -17.76
N SER A 91 18.23 7.89 -17.67
CA SER A 91 19.11 8.07 -18.83
C SER A 91 20.46 7.34 -18.62
N GLU A 92 21.18 7.14 -19.70
CA GLU A 92 22.52 6.55 -19.64
C GLU A 92 23.52 7.39 -18.83
N GLU A 93 23.33 8.72 -18.82
CA GLU A 93 24.20 9.67 -18.12
C GLU A 93 23.92 9.70 -16.61
N THR A 94 22.65 9.77 -16.21
CA THR A 94 22.25 9.97 -14.81
C THR A 94 22.06 8.65 -14.06
N THR A 95 21.60 7.60 -14.74
CA THR A 95 21.26 6.30 -14.13
C THR A 95 21.76 5.13 -14.96
N PRO A 96 23.08 4.99 -15.20
CA PRO A 96 23.64 4.01 -16.11
C PRO A 96 23.28 2.55 -15.77
N THR A 97 23.16 2.22 -14.47
CA THR A 97 22.79 0.87 -14.02
C THR A 97 21.32 0.60 -14.33
N LEU A 98 20.42 1.52 -13.99
CA LEU A 98 18.99 1.41 -14.26
C LEU A 98 18.70 1.44 -15.77
N TRP A 99 19.42 2.29 -16.52
CA TRP A 99 19.34 2.36 -17.98
C TRP A 99 19.71 1.02 -18.64
N LYS A 100 20.79 0.38 -18.17
CA LYS A 100 21.17 -0.96 -18.62
C LYS A 100 20.09 -1.99 -18.28
N LEU A 101 19.59 -1.98 -17.04
CA LEU A 101 18.52 -2.88 -16.59
C LEU A 101 17.25 -2.73 -17.43
N ALA A 102 16.87 -1.50 -17.79
CA ALA A 102 15.73 -1.20 -18.66
C ALA A 102 15.88 -1.84 -20.06
N ARG A 103 17.09 -1.89 -20.59
CA ARG A 103 17.39 -2.53 -21.88
C ARG A 103 17.47 -4.06 -21.81
N GLU A 104 17.70 -4.60 -20.63
CA GLU A 104 17.74 -6.06 -20.38
C GLU A 104 16.36 -6.61 -19.99
N GLY A 105 15.43 -5.78 -19.52
CA GLY A 105 14.13 -6.14 -19.04
C GLY A 105 12.97 -5.46 -19.77
N VAL A 106 11.96 -5.07 -19.02
CA VAL A 106 10.74 -4.38 -19.49
C VAL A 106 10.67 -3.00 -18.86
N THR A 107 10.50 -1.97 -19.69
CA THR A 107 10.18 -0.60 -19.26
C THR A 107 8.69 -0.36 -19.43
N PHE A 108 7.99 0.01 -18.35
CA PHE A 108 6.58 0.33 -18.36
C PHE A 108 6.40 1.83 -18.56
N ARG A 109 6.06 2.25 -19.78
CA ARG A 109 6.04 3.67 -20.16
C ARG A 109 4.91 4.46 -19.51
N ASN A 110 3.80 3.82 -19.19
CA ASN A 110 2.59 4.42 -18.64
C ASN A 110 2.29 3.90 -17.23
N HIS A 111 3.28 3.95 -16.34
CA HIS A 111 3.10 3.55 -14.94
C HIS A 111 2.64 4.73 -14.08
N HIS A 112 1.70 4.48 -13.17
CA HIS A 112 1.04 5.51 -12.38
C HIS A 112 1.04 5.23 -10.87
N ALA A 113 1.25 6.29 -10.11
CA ALA A 113 0.94 6.32 -8.69
C ALA A 113 -0.57 6.21 -8.45
N VAL A 114 -0.97 5.88 -7.21
CA VAL A 114 -2.34 6.12 -6.74
C VAL A 114 -2.45 7.52 -6.16
N TYR A 115 -3.65 8.10 -6.21
CA TYR A 115 -3.90 9.41 -5.62
C TYR A 115 -4.34 9.29 -4.15
N PRO A 116 -3.90 10.19 -3.26
CA PRO A 116 -2.83 11.19 -3.46
C PRO A 116 -1.48 10.55 -3.74
N SER A 117 -0.70 11.18 -4.65
CA SER A 117 0.63 10.73 -5.05
C SER A 117 1.66 11.03 -3.94
N ALA A 118 1.55 10.30 -2.83
CA ALA A 118 2.32 10.49 -1.61
C ALA A 118 2.87 9.16 -1.09
N THR A 119 3.99 9.20 -0.38
CA THR A 119 4.81 8.04 0.02
C THR A 119 4.02 6.97 0.78
N MET A 120 3.34 7.35 1.87
CA MET A 120 2.66 6.36 2.73
C MET A 120 1.48 5.70 1.99
N VAL A 121 0.78 6.48 1.16
CA VAL A 121 -0.35 6.04 0.32
C VAL A 121 0.12 5.02 -0.71
N ASN A 122 1.17 5.38 -1.46
CA ASN A 122 1.68 4.56 -2.54
C ASN A 122 2.48 3.35 -2.04
N GLY A 123 3.24 3.50 -0.94
CA GLY A 123 3.89 2.37 -0.29
C GLY A 123 2.87 1.32 0.17
N THR A 124 1.75 1.75 0.75
CA THR A 124 0.68 0.83 1.13
C THR A 124 0.00 0.19 -0.09
N ALA A 125 -0.26 0.95 -1.16
CA ALA A 125 -0.85 0.42 -2.39
C ALA A 125 0.06 -0.60 -3.10
N LEU A 126 1.38 -0.34 -3.16
CA LEU A 126 2.40 -1.25 -3.69
C LEU A 126 2.36 -2.64 -3.05
N VAL A 127 2.21 -2.69 -1.73
CA VAL A 127 2.29 -3.96 -0.98
C VAL A 127 0.94 -4.60 -0.70
N THR A 128 -0.17 -3.91 -0.93
CA THR A 128 -1.50 -4.48 -0.72
C THR A 128 -2.23 -4.81 -2.02
N GLY A 129 -1.85 -4.16 -3.13
CA GLY A 129 -2.53 -4.32 -4.42
C GLY A 129 -3.93 -3.72 -4.46
N VAL A 130 -4.27 -2.83 -3.51
CA VAL A 130 -5.58 -2.16 -3.46
C VAL A 130 -5.43 -0.65 -3.31
N TYR A 131 -6.47 0.08 -3.75
CA TYR A 131 -6.51 1.53 -3.63
C TYR A 131 -6.69 1.99 -2.17
N PRO A 132 -6.35 3.27 -1.87
CA PRO A 132 -6.42 3.87 -0.53
C PRO A 132 -7.77 3.72 0.15
N GLY A 133 -8.87 3.83 -0.58
CA GLY A 133 -10.22 3.61 -0.04
C GLY A 133 -10.43 2.23 0.58
N LYS A 134 -9.71 1.21 0.10
CA LYS A 134 -9.78 -0.15 0.65
C LYS A 134 -8.70 -0.45 1.68
N ASN A 135 -7.46 0.05 1.51
CA ASN A 135 -6.39 -0.24 2.47
C ASN A 135 -6.43 0.65 3.72
N GLY A 136 -7.11 1.81 3.64
CA GLY A 136 -7.34 2.69 4.77
C GLY A 136 -6.31 3.81 4.96
N VAL A 137 -5.24 3.88 4.15
CA VAL A 137 -4.20 4.94 4.19
C VAL A 137 -4.43 5.89 3.02
N ILE A 138 -4.94 7.10 3.28
CA ILE A 138 -5.37 8.05 2.24
C ILE A 138 -4.46 9.27 2.09
N ALA A 139 -3.50 9.48 3.00
CA ALA A 139 -2.55 10.59 2.93
C ALA A 139 -1.33 10.31 3.83
N ASN A 140 -0.28 11.15 3.77
CA ASN A 140 0.83 11.10 4.73
C ASN A 140 0.42 11.68 6.10
N TYR A 141 -0.49 12.65 6.08
CA TYR A 141 -1.11 13.24 7.26
C TYR A 141 -2.63 13.09 7.15
N GLU A 142 -3.26 12.53 8.19
CA GLU A 142 -4.71 12.31 8.26
C GLU A 142 -5.27 12.77 9.61
N TYR A 143 -6.52 13.20 9.64
CA TYR A 143 -7.20 13.42 10.91
C TYR A 143 -7.96 12.15 11.31
N ARG A 144 -7.50 11.54 12.39
CA ARG A 144 -8.05 10.32 12.99
C ARG A 144 -8.42 10.61 14.45
N PRO A 145 -9.64 11.09 14.72
CA PRO A 145 -10.05 11.48 16.08
C PRO A 145 -10.03 10.34 17.09
N GLU A 146 -10.08 9.09 16.65
CA GLU A 146 -9.91 7.91 17.51
C GLU A 146 -8.45 7.73 17.99
N ILE A 147 -7.49 8.37 17.34
CA ILE A 147 -6.07 8.37 17.69
C ILE A 147 -5.68 9.68 18.37
N ASP A 148 -5.99 10.83 17.75
CA ASP A 148 -5.76 12.17 18.28
C ASP A 148 -6.91 13.11 17.86
N ARG A 149 -7.63 13.66 18.84
CA ARG A 149 -8.78 14.55 18.59
C ARG A 149 -8.39 15.99 18.31
N SER A 150 -7.18 16.40 18.71
CA SER A 150 -6.74 17.78 18.63
C SER A 150 -6.06 18.13 17.31
N ARG A 151 -5.46 17.16 16.65
CA ARG A 151 -4.66 17.39 15.43
C ARG A 151 -4.62 16.18 14.51
N SER A 152 -4.13 16.41 13.29
CA SER A 152 -3.82 15.33 12.35
C SER A 152 -2.67 14.45 12.88
N ILE A 153 -2.72 13.16 12.58
CA ILE A 153 -1.62 12.23 12.80
C ILE A 153 -0.67 12.24 11.60
N ASN A 154 0.61 12.11 11.88
CA ASN A 154 1.62 11.81 10.87
C ASN A 154 1.76 10.28 10.74
N ILE A 155 1.41 9.71 9.60
CA ILE A 155 1.49 8.26 9.34
C ILE A 155 2.95 7.78 9.22
N GLU A 156 3.91 8.68 9.04
CA GLU A 156 5.33 8.37 9.16
C GLU A 156 5.77 8.12 10.63
N SER A 157 4.92 8.41 11.60
CA SER A 157 5.21 8.21 13.02
C SER A 157 4.89 6.78 13.44
N GLN A 158 5.91 6.03 13.90
CA GLN A 158 5.71 4.70 14.48
C GLN A 158 4.68 4.71 15.63
N ALA A 159 4.70 5.76 16.47
CA ALA A 159 3.75 5.88 17.57
C ALA A 159 2.31 6.01 17.08
N ALA A 160 2.06 6.78 16.00
CA ALA A 160 0.74 6.93 15.41
C ALA A 160 0.25 5.61 14.78
N VAL A 161 1.11 4.89 14.05
CA VAL A 161 0.77 3.59 13.45
C VAL A 161 0.48 2.55 14.54
N SER A 162 1.33 2.47 15.58
CA SER A 162 1.12 1.55 16.70
C SER A 162 -0.19 1.85 17.45
N ARG A 163 -0.49 3.13 17.70
CA ARG A 163 -1.75 3.53 18.33
C ARG A 163 -2.94 3.21 17.42
N GLY A 164 -2.79 3.40 16.11
CA GLY A 164 -3.79 3.02 15.12
C GLY A 164 -4.09 1.52 15.14
N ASP A 165 -3.07 0.66 15.22
CA ASP A 165 -3.25 -0.79 15.38
C ASP A 165 -3.92 -1.15 16.71
N GLU A 166 -3.57 -0.50 17.82
CA GLU A 166 -4.23 -0.71 19.11
C GLU A 166 -5.74 -0.43 19.04
N VAL A 167 -6.15 0.74 18.49
CA VAL A 167 -7.56 1.13 18.44
C VAL A 167 -8.38 0.37 17.39
N SER A 168 -7.72 -0.14 16.34
CA SER A 168 -8.35 -0.90 15.26
C SER A 168 -8.28 -2.43 15.44
N GLY A 169 -7.64 -2.91 16.49
CA GLY A 169 -7.39 -4.35 16.68
C GLY A 169 -6.43 -4.94 15.64
N GLY A 170 -5.35 -4.22 15.32
CA GLY A 170 -4.31 -4.63 14.36
C GLY A 170 -4.65 -4.34 12.90
N LYS A 171 -5.68 -3.53 12.63
CA LYS A 171 -6.20 -3.24 11.28
C LYS A 171 -5.98 -1.78 10.87
N PHE A 172 -4.88 -1.17 11.28
CA PHE A 172 -4.51 0.16 10.77
C PHE A 172 -4.45 0.16 9.23
N ILE A 173 -3.83 -0.87 8.64
CA ILE A 173 -4.04 -1.25 7.24
C ILE A 173 -5.10 -2.35 7.23
N SER A 174 -6.20 -2.14 6.53
CA SER A 174 -7.41 -2.99 6.61
C SER A 174 -7.35 -4.28 5.77
N VAL A 175 -6.27 -4.47 5.01
CA VAL A 175 -6.03 -5.65 4.16
C VAL A 175 -4.60 -6.15 4.35
N PRO A 176 -4.31 -7.46 4.11
CA PRO A 176 -2.97 -8.00 4.27
C PRO A 176 -1.99 -7.43 3.24
N THR A 177 -0.73 -7.25 3.64
CA THR A 177 0.39 -6.92 2.75
C THR A 177 0.96 -8.17 2.08
N ILE A 178 1.70 -7.99 0.98
CA ILE A 178 2.41 -9.13 0.33
C ILE A 178 3.43 -9.77 1.27
N ALA A 179 4.03 -9.02 2.19
CA ALA A 179 4.94 -9.58 3.18
C ALA A 179 4.21 -10.59 4.08
N GLU A 180 3.04 -10.22 4.60
CA GLU A 180 2.19 -11.09 5.42
C GLU A 180 1.73 -12.33 4.62
N LEU A 181 1.37 -12.16 3.34
CA LEU A 181 0.95 -13.27 2.48
C LEU A 181 2.10 -14.23 2.15
N VAL A 182 3.29 -13.71 1.86
CA VAL A 182 4.51 -14.50 1.63
C VAL A 182 4.89 -15.27 2.90
N GLN A 183 4.86 -14.62 4.06
CA GLN A 183 5.13 -15.25 5.35
C GLN A 183 4.09 -16.33 5.68
N GLY A 184 2.82 -16.08 5.41
CA GLY A 184 1.73 -17.04 5.55
C GLY A 184 1.91 -18.30 4.69
N ALA A 185 2.58 -18.16 3.53
CA ALA A 185 2.98 -19.27 2.65
C ALA A 185 4.33 -19.92 3.04
N GLY A 186 4.93 -19.52 4.18
CA GLY A 186 6.20 -20.03 4.68
C GLY A 186 7.45 -19.40 4.06
N GLY A 187 7.30 -18.37 3.23
CA GLY A 187 8.40 -17.62 2.62
C GLY A 187 9.05 -16.64 3.61
N ARG A 188 10.38 -16.50 3.53
CA ARG A 188 11.11 -15.48 4.29
C ARG A 188 11.01 -14.12 3.60
N THR A 189 10.86 -13.04 4.37
CA THR A 189 10.83 -11.65 3.88
C THR A 189 11.92 -10.81 4.54
N VAL A 190 12.49 -9.88 3.77
CA VAL A 190 13.34 -8.80 4.26
C VAL A 190 12.82 -7.50 3.65
N ILE A 191 12.25 -6.65 4.49
CA ILE A 191 11.83 -5.31 4.13
C ILE A 191 12.84 -4.34 4.73
N ALA A 192 13.43 -3.48 3.93
CA ALA A 192 14.39 -2.49 4.42
C ALA A 192 14.12 -1.13 3.77
N SER A 193 13.96 -0.11 4.57
CA SER A 193 13.67 1.25 4.13
C SER A 193 14.53 2.27 4.86
N ALA A 194 15.09 3.21 4.12
CA ALA A 194 15.75 4.39 4.68
C ALA A 194 14.77 5.39 5.30
N LYS A 195 13.46 5.25 4.98
CA LYS A 195 12.33 6.03 5.52
C LYS A 195 11.45 5.17 6.44
N THR A 196 10.55 5.80 7.15
CA THR A 196 9.62 5.13 8.06
C THR A 196 8.53 4.33 7.36
N VAL A 197 8.28 4.56 6.07
CA VAL A 197 7.31 3.81 5.25
C VAL A 197 7.52 2.30 5.32
N GLY A 198 8.75 1.83 5.52
CA GLY A 198 9.04 0.40 5.71
C GLY A 198 8.19 -0.27 6.78
N LEU A 199 7.77 0.47 7.81
CA LEU A 199 6.87 -0.03 8.85
C LEU A 199 5.48 -0.40 8.30
N LEU A 200 4.95 0.32 7.30
CA LEU A 200 3.66 -0.02 6.68
C LEU A 200 3.77 -1.22 5.73
N LEU A 201 4.96 -1.49 5.20
CA LEU A 201 5.17 -2.60 4.28
C LEU A 201 5.13 -3.96 5.01
N ASP A 202 5.65 -4.01 6.23
CA ASP A 202 5.57 -5.19 7.11
C ASP A 202 5.76 -4.79 8.58
N ARG A 203 4.69 -4.43 9.27
CA ARG A 203 4.72 -4.06 10.68
C ARG A 203 4.64 -5.24 11.64
N HIS A 204 4.50 -6.46 11.11
CA HIS A 204 4.37 -7.70 11.88
C HIS A 204 5.58 -8.63 11.73
N ALA A 205 6.69 -8.18 11.14
CA ALA A 205 7.90 -8.97 10.99
C ALA A 205 8.36 -9.57 12.32
N GLY A 206 8.66 -10.87 12.31
CA GLY A 206 9.03 -11.62 13.50
C GLY A 206 7.87 -12.08 14.38
N ILE A 207 6.62 -11.72 14.04
CA ILE A 207 5.39 -12.19 14.69
C ILE A 207 4.71 -13.15 13.72
N GLY A 208 4.83 -14.47 13.92
CA GLY A 208 4.18 -15.43 13.04
C GLY A 208 5.00 -16.68 12.79
N THR A 209 4.61 -17.46 11.78
CA THR A 209 5.17 -18.78 11.46
C THR A 209 6.49 -18.73 10.68
N ALA A 210 6.73 -17.71 9.88
CA ALA A 210 7.95 -17.57 9.09
C ALA A 210 9.11 -17.07 9.96
N LYS A 211 10.20 -17.86 9.99
CA LYS A 211 11.41 -17.51 10.75
C LYS A 211 12.29 -16.53 9.98
N ASN A 212 13.02 -15.69 10.70
CA ASN A 212 14.02 -14.76 10.18
C ASN A 212 13.45 -13.71 9.19
N CYS A 213 12.18 -13.35 9.34
CA CYS A 213 11.61 -12.17 8.69
C CYS A 213 12.05 -10.91 9.41
N VAL A 214 12.42 -9.88 8.66
CA VAL A 214 12.95 -8.63 9.21
C VAL A 214 12.34 -7.45 8.49
N THR A 215 11.91 -6.44 9.26
CA THR A 215 11.63 -5.10 8.75
C THR A 215 12.60 -4.13 9.38
N LEU A 216 13.39 -3.44 8.53
CA LEU A 216 14.24 -2.32 8.88
C LEU A 216 13.61 -1.04 8.33
N PHE A 217 13.44 -0.02 9.17
CA PHE A 217 12.82 1.25 8.78
C PHE A 217 13.45 2.41 9.56
N ALA A 218 13.98 3.39 8.86
CA ALA A 218 14.61 4.57 9.43
C ALA A 218 15.58 4.26 10.59
N GLY A 219 16.42 3.23 10.43
CA GLY A 219 17.41 2.82 11.44
C GLY A 219 16.84 2.04 12.63
N GLN A 220 15.61 1.57 12.55
CA GLN A 220 14.97 0.69 13.54
C GLN A 220 14.65 -0.67 12.91
N THR A 221 14.46 -1.71 13.72
CA THR A 221 14.10 -3.05 13.20
C THR A 221 12.93 -3.70 13.96
N LEU A 222 12.23 -4.56 13.24
CA LEU A 222 11.34 -5.58 13.77
C LEU A 222 11.87 -6.95 13.29
N PRO A 223 12.21 -7.90 14.15
CA PRO A 223 12.38 -7.73 15.61
C PRO A 223 13.52 -6.75 15.99
N ARG A 224 13.43 -6.15 17.18
CA ARG A 224 14.37 -5.09 17.63
C ARG A 224 15.82 -5.54 17.80
N ASP A 225 16.03 -6.77 18.20
CA ASP A 225 17.36 -7.37 18.44
C ASP A 225 18.20 -7.52 17.16
N VAL A 226 17.55 -7.57 15.99
CA VAL A 226 18.22 -7.60 14.67
C VAL A 226 19.04 -6.33 14.41
N LEU A 227 18.69 -5.20 15.02
CA LEU A 227 19.45 -3.96 14.87
C LEU A 227 20.88 -4.04 15.46
N ILE A 228 21.06 -4.84 16.53
CA ILE A 228 22.35 -4.92 17.26
C ILE A 228 23.51 -5.31 16.34
N PRO A 229 23.48 -6.43 15.61
CA PRO A 229 24.56 -6.79 14.71
C PRO A 229 24.71 -5.83 13.52
N ILE A 230 23.64 -5.18 13.07
CA ILE A 230 23.71 -4.19 11.98
C ILE A 230 24.50 -2.96 12.43
N VAL A 231 24.17 -2.41 13.60
CA VAL A 231 24.90 -1.26 14.16
C VAL A 231 26.33 -1.61 14.51
N ALA A 232 26.61 -2.82 15.00
CA ALA A 232 27.96 -3.28 15.27
C ALA A 232 28.83 -3.33 14.00
N ALA A 233 28.25 -3.69 12.85
CA ALA A 233 28.96 -3.81 11.59
C ALA A 233 29.08 -2.48 10.81
N LEU A 234 28.00 -1.69 10.77
CA LEU A 234 27.89 -0.51 9.91
C LEU A 234 27.95 0.83 10.67
N GLY A 235 27.96 0.81 11.99
CA GLY A 235 27.78 1.99 12.82
C GLY A 235 26.31 2.41 12.93
N PRO A 236 26.03 3.51 13.65
CA PRO A 236 24.67 4.03 13.83
C PRO A 236 24.08 4.50 12.50
N PHE A 237 22.74 4.53 12.42
CA PHE A 237 22.01 5.02 11.26
C PHE A 237 22.38 6.51 11.00
N PRO A 238 22.78 6.87 9.77
CA PRO A 238 23.28 8.21 9.46
C PRO A 238 22.20 9.30 9.51
N SER A 239 22.61 10.55 9.70
CA SER A 239 21.72 11.71 9.59
C SER A 239 21.56 12.21 8.17
N ALA A 240 22.59 12.10 7.31
CA ALA A 240 22.56 12.58 5.93
C ALA A 240 21.80 11.57 5.02
N HIS A 241 20.91 12.09 4.16
CA HIS A 241 19.96 11.31 3.38
C HIS A 241 20.64 10.27 2.47
N LEU A 242 21.56 10.67 1.61
CA LEU A 242 22.34 9.76 0.74
C LEU A 242 23.06 8.65 1.52
N GLN A 243 23.56 8.97 2.73
CA GLN A 243 24.21 7.97 3.58
C GLN A 243 23.22 6.98 4.20
N ARG A 244 21.96 7.41 4.45
CA ARG A 244 20.89 6.50 4.92
C ARG A 244 20.61 5.42 3.89
N ASP A 245 20.50 5.78 2.62
CA ASP A 245 20.28 4.83 1.53
C ASP A 245 21.44 3.84 1.39
N ALA A 246 22.67 4.33 1.40
CA ALA A 246 23.86 3.49 1.34
C ALA A 246 23.99 2.55 2.55
N TRP A 247 23.69 3.03 3.76
CA TRP A 247 23.67 2.23 4.98
C TRP A 247 22.59 1.14 4.92
N THR A 248 21.38 1.50 4.46
CA THR A 248 20.26 0.56 4.33
C THR A 248 20.57 -0.50 3.27
N THR A 249 21.14 -0.10 2.14
CA THR A 249 21.57 -1.03 1.07
C THR A 249 22.62 -2.03 1.61
N LYS A 250 23.65 -1.58 2.33
CA LYS A 250 24.64 -2.45 2.96
C LYS A 250 24.02 -3.36 4.02
N ALA A 251 23.10 -2.86 4.82
CA ALA A 251 22.39 -3.69 5.80
C ALA A 251 21.68 -4.87 5.11
N VAL A 252 21.05 -4.64 3.96
CA VAL A 252 20.41 -5.68 3.16
C VAL A 252 21.45 -6.65 2.57
N THR A 253 22.39 -6.13 1.78
CA THR A 253 23.29 -6.94 0.93
C THR A 253 24.32 -7.72 1.74
N ASP A 254 24.87 -7.13 2.80
CA ASP A 254 26.00 -7.68 3.53
C ASP A 254 25.58 -8.45 4.78
N LEU A 255 24.40 -8.14 5.35
CA LEU A 255 23.98 -8.70 6.64
C LEU A 255 22.64 -9.46 6.58
N LEU A 256 21.58 -8.86 6.02
CA LEU A 256 20.26 -9.50 6.03
C LEU A 256 20.13 -10.62 4.98
N TRP A 257 20.93 -10.58 3.93
CA TRP A 257 21.02 -11.65 2.91
C TRP A 257 22.12 -12.68 3.16
N LYS A 258 22.89 -12.58 4.25
CA LYS A 258 24.02 -13.48 4.55
C LYS A 258 23.65 -14.97 4.60
N ASP A 259 22.42 -15.28 5.03
CA ASP A 259 21.90 -16.64 5.13
C ASP A 259 21.06 -17.06 3.90
N GLY A 260 21.33 -16.43 2.75
CA GLY A 260 20.65 -16.63 1.47
C GLY A 260 19.60 -15.57 1.19
N LEU A 261 19.17 -15.48 -0.07
CA LEU A 261 18.18 -14.51 -0.52
C LEU A 261 16.78 -14.89 -0.01
N PRO A 262 15.96 -13.96 0.53
CA PRO A 262 14.56 -14.20 0.89
C PRO A 262 13.67 -14.47 -0.34
N ALA A 263 12.50 -15.05 -0.13
CA ALA A 263 11.49 -15.15 -1.18
C ALA A 263 11.06 -13.75 -1.67
N LEU A 264 10.91 -12.80 -0.72
CA LEU A 264 10.63 -11.39 -1.03
C LEU A 264 11.62 -10.50 -0.28
N SER A 265 12.26 -9.58 -1.01
CA SER A 265 13.02 -8.47 -0.44
C SER A 265 12.52 -7.16 -0.99
N VAL A 266 12.39 -6.13 -0.14
CA VAL A 266 12.12 -4.75 -0.53
C VAL A 266 13.24 -3.88 0.00
N LEU A 267 13.89 -3.10 -0.88
CA LEU A 267 14.81 -2.03 -0.53
C LEU A 267 14.18 -0.71 -0.95
N TRP A 268 13.83 0.13 0.02
CA TRP A 268 13.28 1.46 -0.19
C TRP A 268 14.34 2.50 0.07
N LEU A 269 14.78 3.18 -0.98
CA LEU A 269 15.68 4.33 -0.93
C LEU A 269 14.85 5.60 -0.69
N GLY A 270 15.31 6.48 0.18
CA GLY A 270 14.66 7.76 0.47
C GLY A 270 14.90 8.83 -0.58
N GLU A 271 15.86 8.59 -1.50
CA GLU A 271 16.21 9.50 -2.58
C GLU A 271 15.59 9.07 -3.92
N PRO A 272 15.28 10.03 -4.80
CA PRO A 272 15.58 11.47 -4.75
C PRO A 272 14.60 12.36 -3.95
N ASP A 273 13.50 11.83 -3.42
CA ASP A 273 12.41 12.58 -2.75
C ASP A 273 12.93 13.57 -1.68
N LEU A 274 13.76 13.07 -0.74
CA LEU A 274 14.25 13.90 0.37
C LEU A 274 15.04 15.11 -0.14
N THR A 275 15.90 14.91 -1.13
CA THR A 275 16.70 16.01 -1.70
C THR A 275 15.86 16.91 -2.63
N GLU A 276 14.87 16.37 -3.35
CA GLU A 276 13.97 17.18 -4.19
C GLU A 276 13.06 18.07 -3.36
N HIS A 277 12.65 17.65 -2.18
CA HIS A 277 11.95 18.51 -1.21
C HIS A 277 12.78 19.70 -0.73
N GLU A 278 14.10 19.54 -0.61
CA GLU A 278 15.00 20.60 -0.18
C GLU A 278 15.48 21.49 -1.34
N SER A 279 15.40 21.00 -2.57
CA SER A 279 15.85 21.68 -3.77
C SER A 279 14.75 21.88 -4.81
N ALA A 280 14.65 21.00 -5.78
CA ALA A 280 13.57 20.82 -6.76
C ALA A 280 13.99 19.75 -7.78
N PRO A 281 13.08 19.15 -8.55
CA PRO A 281 13.42 18.29 -9.67
C PRO A 281 14.37 18.97 -10.67
N GLY A 282 15.44 18.26 -11.05
CA GLY A 282 16.46 18.75 -11.98
C GLY A 282 17.51 19.67 -11.36
N ALA A 283 17.41 20.03 -10.09
CA ALA A 283 18.46 20.74 -9.38
C ALA A 283 19.73 19.87 -9.26
N PRO A 284 20.95 20.47 -9.26
CA PRO A 284 22.17 19.69 -9.15
C PRO A 284 22.23 18.73 -7.94
N PRO A 285 21.74 19.10 -6.73
CA PRO A 285 21.64 18.14 -5.63
C PRO A 285 20.68 16.97 -5.91
N ALA A 286 19.52 17.22 -6.54
CA ALA A 286 18.57 16.19 -6.91
C ALA A 286 19.15 15.21 -7.93
N LEU A 287 19.88 15.70 -8.95
CA LEU A 287 20.56 14.84 -9.92
C LEU A 287 21.67 14.00 -9.25
N ALA A 288 22.38 14.55 -8.27
CA ALA A 288 23.36 13.80 -7.48
C ALA A 288 22.69 12.71 -6.62
N ALA A 289 21.50 12.96 -6.08
CA ALA A 289 20.72 12.01 -5.32
C ALA A 289 20.23 10.85 -6.22
N ILE A 290 19.73 11.13 -7.43
CA ILE A 290 19.37 10.13 -8.43
C ILE A 290 20.58 9.23 -8.77
N LYS A 291 21.76 9.82 -8.99
CA LYS A 291 22.98 9.07 -9.23
C LYS A 291 23.36 8.17 -8.06
N SER A 292 23.22 8.66 -6.82
CA SER A 292 23.47 7.85 -5.62
C SER A 292 22.51 6.64 -5.53
N SER A 293 21.24 6.82 -5.92
CA SER A 293 20.27 5.71 -5.99
C SER A 293 20.70 4.67 -7.05
N ASP A 294 21.26 5.09 -8.17
CA ASP A 294 21.82 4.19 -9.19
C ASP A 294 23.05 3.42 -8.69
N GLU A 295 23.92 4.06 -7.89
CA GLU A 295 25.04 3.41 -7.21
C GLU A 295 24.59 2.35 -6.20
N ASN A 296 23.52 2.60 -5.45
CA ASN A 296 22.90 1.63 -4.55
C ASN A 296 22.29 0.44 -5.32
N LEU A 297 21.64 0.68 -6.46
CA LEU A 297 21.17 -0.38 -7.35
C LEU A 297 22.34 -1.23 -7.86
N ALA A 298 23.44 -0.62 -8.29
CA ALA A 298 24.64 -1.35 -8.74
C ALA A 298 25.20 -2.25 -7.63
N ALA A 299 25.25 -1.76 -6.39
CA ALA A 299 25.70 -2.53 -5.24
C ALA A 299 24.79 -3.75 -4.97
N LEU A 300 23.45 -3.55 -5.04
CA LEU A 300 22.47 -4.63 -4.89
C LEU A 300 22.62 -5.69 -5.98
N LEU A 301 22.75 -5.28 -7.26
CA LEU A 301 22.96 -6.21 -8.37
C LEU A 301 24.24 -7.02 -8.21
N SER A 302 25.34 -6.37 -7.78
CA SER A 302 26.61 -7.05 -7.48
C SER A 302 26.46 -8.08 -6.35
N ALA A 303 25.62 -7.82 -5.34
CA ALA A 303 25.36 -8.77 -4.27
C ALA A 303 24.58 -10.01 -4.77
N LEU A 304 23.60 -9.82 -5.66
CA LEU A 304 22.88 -10.94 -6.30
C LEU A 304 23.83 -11.80 -7.16
N ASP A 305 24.73 -11.18 -7.91
CA ASP A 305 25.71 -11.86 -8.74
C ASP A 305 26.71 -12.67 -7.88
N LYS A 306 27.20 -12.09 -6.77
CA LYS A 306 28.11 -12.78 -5.82
C LYS A 306 27.45 -14.00 -5.17
N GLN A 307 26.14 -13.97 -4.92
CA GLN A 307 25.42 -15.11 -4.38
C GLN A 307 24.97 -16.11 -5.45
N ALA A 308 25.23 -15.84 -6.74
CA ALA A 308 24.82 -16.65 -7.90
C ALA A 308 23.30 -16.90 -7.95
N VAL A 309 22.49 -15.92 -7.53
CA VAL A 309 21.02 -16.01 -7.49
C VAL A 309 20.32 -15.12 -8.53
N ARG A 310 21.10 -14.45 -9.39
CA ARG A 310 20.57 -13.53 -10.41
C ARG A 310 19.55 -14.21 -11.34
N GLU A 311 19.84 -15.43 -11.79
CA GLU A 311 19.00 -16.19 -12.74
C GLU A 311 17.73 -16.78 -12.10
N THR A 312 17.57 -16.66 -10.79
CA THR A 312 16.37 -17.09 -10.05
C THR A 312 15.63 -15.92 -9.40
N THR A 313 16.07 -14.68 -9.68
CA THR A 313 15.55 -13.46 -9.07
C THR A 313 14.88 -12.57 -10.10
N ASP A 314 13.62 -12.23 -9.85
CA ASP A 314 12.92 -11.16 -10.54
C ASP A 314 13.08 -9.85 -9.76
N LEU A 315 13.46 -8.80 -10.49
CA LEU A 315 13.75 -7.48 -9.93
C LEU A 315 12.76 -6.46 -10.47
N PHE A 316 12.20 -5.67 -9.57
CA PHE A 316 11.44 -4.45 -9.88
C PHE A 316 12.22 -3.25 -9.38
N VAL A 317 12.43 -2.26 -10.23
CA VAL A 317 12.82 -0.91 -9.82
C VAL A 317 11.62 -0.01 -10.08
N VAL A 318 11.05 0.53 -9.01
CA VAL A 318 9.81 1.29 -9.05
C VAL A 318 9.94 2.56 -8.24
N SER A 319 9.23 3.60 -8.61
CA SER A 319 8.97 4.76 -7.75
C SER A 319 7.55 4.69 -7.20
N ASP A 320 7.36 5.24 -6.03
CA ASP A 320 6.04 5.34 -5.42
C ASP A 320 5.21 6.49 -6.03
N HIS A 321 5.83 7.61 -6.37
CA HIS A 321 5.23 8.75 -7.07
C HIS A 321 6.30 9.50 -7.89
N GLY A 322 5.86 10.47 -8.68
CA GLY A 322 6.72 11.44 -9.32
C GLY A 322 6.84 12.73 -8.47
N PHE A 323 7.27 13.83 -9.08
CA PHE A 323 7.60 15.07 -8.37
C PHE A 323 7.37 16.32 -9.21
N SER A 324 7.02 17.44 -8.54
CA SER A 324 6.80 18.74 -9.16
C SER A 324 7.52 19.86 -8.38
N THR A 325 7.66 21.02 -9.01
CA THR A 325 8.23 22.22 -8.38
C THR A 325 7.12 23.15 -7.92
N ILE A 326 7.24 23.67 -6.70
CA ILE A 326 6.30 24.61 -6.11
C ILE A 326 6.43 25.96 -6.80
N ARG A 327 5.36 26.41 -7.48
CA ARG A 327 5.25 27.74 -8.03
C ARG A 327 4.85 28.76 -6.97
N ARG A 328 3.85 28.42 -6.17
CA ARG A 328 3.32 29.23 -5.07
C ARG A 328 3.02 28.37 -3.85
N SER A 329 3.39 28.85 -2.69
CA SER A 329 2.95 28.32 -1.41
C SER A 329 1.67 29.05 -0.98
N ILE A 330 0.61 28.32 -0.70
CA ILE A 330 -0.73 28.85 -0.40
C ILE A 330 -1.05 28.64 1.08
N ASP A 331 -1.10 29.72 1.86
CA ASP A 331 -1.48 29.64 3.27
C ASP A 331 -3.01 29.61 3.43
N LEU A 332 -3.58 28.42 3.26
CA LEU A 332 -5.02 28.19 3.40
C LEU A 332 -5.57 28.53 4.78
N ARG A 333 -4.75 28.48 5.83
CA ARG A 333 -5.16 28.84 7.19
C ARG A 333 -5.60 30.30 7.25
N LYS A 334 -4.79 31.20 6.68
CA LYS A 334 -5.09 32.63 6.60
C LYS A 334 -6.24 32.93 5.64
N ILE A 335 -6.24 32.27 4.48
CA ILE A 335 -7.24 32.49 3.43
C ILE A 335 -8.63 32.11 3.95
N LEU A 336 -8.78 30.93 4.53
CA LEU A 336 -10.06 30.45 5.06
C LEU A 336 -10.53 31.25 6.26
N SER A 337 -9.61 31.59 7.19
CA SER A 337 -9.95 32.47 8.31
C SER A 337 -10.44 33.84 7.84
N GLY A 338 -9.78 34.45 6.84
CA GLY A 338 -10.21 35.70 6.22
C GLY A 338 -11.58 35.64 5.54
N ALA A 339 -11.99 34.44 5.09
CA ALA A 339 -13.31 34.16 4.50
C ALA A 339 -14.37 33.72 5.54
N GLY A 340 -14.05 33.79 6.83
CA GLY A 340 -14.97 33.49 7.92
C GLY A 340 -15.22 32.00 8.19
N PHE A 341 -14.24 31.13 7.84
CA PHE A 341 -14.21 29.74 8.26
C PHE A 341 -13.38 29.57 9.54
N VAL A 342 -13.83 28.70 10.45
CA VAL A 342 -13.04 28.26 11.59
C VAL A 342 -12.21 27.05 11.16
N ALA A 343 -11.12 27.31 10.44
CA ALA A 343 -10.23 26.28 9.90
C ALA A 343 -8.88 26.29 10.62
N LYS A 344 -8.52 25.20 11.26
CA LYS A 344 -7.33 25.04 12.08
C LYS A 344 -6.55 23.77 11.71
N THR A 345 -5.24 23.78 11.89
CA THR A 345 -4.37 22.59 11.78
C THR A 345 -4.23 21.84 13.11
N GLU A 346 -4.62 22.50 14.22
CA GLU A 346 -4.64 21.95 15.56
C GLU A 346 -5.73 22.67 16.37
N PHE A 347 -6.48 21.94 17.18
CA PHE A 347 -7.50 22.47 18.07
C PHE A 347 -6.91 22.62 19.48
N ASP A 348 -7.06 23.80 20.06
CA ASP A 348 -6.62 24.11 21.45
C ASP A 348 -7.58 23.50 22.48
N ASP A 349 -8.87 23.40 22.09
CA ASP A 349 -9.96 22.85 22.88
C ASP A 349 -10.64 21.70 22.13
N GLU A 350 -11.59 20.99 22.76
CA GLU A 350 -12.44 19.98 22.12
C GLU A 350 -13.10 20.58 20.86
N PRO A 351 -12.90 19.95 19.66
CA PRO A 351 -13.47 20.47 18.41
C PRO A 351 -14.99 20.47 18.43
N LYS A 352 -15.59 21.51 17.87
CA LYS A 352 -17.05 21.74 17.86
C LYS A 352 -17.63 21.56 16.46
N PRO A 353 -18.90 21.18 16.33
CA PRO A 353 -19.59 21.21 15.05
C PRO A 353 -19.38 22.58 14.36
N GLY A 354 -19.00 22.55 13.08
CA GLY A 354 -18.68 23.74 12.31
C GLY A 354 -17.18 24.12 12.29
N ASP A 355 -16.35 23.53 13.14
CA ASP A 355 -14.89 23.63 13.01
C ASP A 355 -14.41 22.79 11.81
N ILE A 356 -13.29 23.19 11.20
CA ILE A 356 -12.67 22.46 10.10
C ILE A 356 -11.24 22.09 10.50
N MET A 357 -10.95 20.79 10.57
CA MET A 357 -9.57 20.32 10.65
C MET A 357 -8.97 20.39 9.25
N LEU A 358 -7.92 21.18 9.10
CA LEU A 358 -7.20 21.44 7.86
C LEU A 358 -5.90 20.64 7.85
N VAL A 359 -5.78 19.69 6.95
CA VAL A 359 -4.64 18.78 6.88
C VAL A 359 -3.91 18.94 5.56
N GLY A 360 -2.73 19.60 5.57
CA GLY A 360 -1.87 19.76 4.41
C GLY A 360 -1.06 18.50 4.12
N ASN A 361 -0.91 18.18 2.85
CA ASN A 361 -0.11 17.07 2.33
C ASN A 361 0.73 17.52 1.11
N GLY A 362 1.28 18.75 1.15
CA GLY A 362 2.03 19.32 0.04
C GLY A 362 1.12 19.73 -1.12
N GLY A 363 0.97 18.87 -2.10
CA GLY A 363 0.15 19.10 -3.30
C GLY A 363 -1.35 18.90 -3.13
N SER A 364 -1.80 18.41 -1.98
CA SER A 364 -3.23 18.23 -1.65
C SER A 364 -3.54 18.66 -0.23
N VAL A 365 -4.80 19.00 0.00
CA VAL A 365 -5.31 19.35 1.33
C VAL A 365 -6.61 18.61 1.60
N LEU A 366 -6.71 18.05 2.81
CA LEU A 366 -7.87 17.36 3.32
C LEU A 366 -8.61 18.28 4.29
N PHE A 367 -9.94 18.37 4.16
CA PHE A 367 -10.80 19.20 4.99
C PHE A 367 -11.82 18.30 5.71
N TYR A 368 -11.66 18.15 7.02
CA TYR A 368 -12.58 17.42 7.86
C TYR A 368 -13.49 18.41 8.56
N VAL A 369 -14.75 18.44 8.18
CA VAL A 369 -15.78 19.31 8.81
C VAL A 369 -16.31 18.59 10.03
N ILE A 370 -16.03 19.13 11.22
CA ILE A 370 -16.51 18.54 12.47
C ILE A 370 -18.04 18.62 12.52
N GLY A 371 -18.68 17.47 12.73
CA GLY A 371 -20.13 17.32 12.66
C GLY A 371 -20.70 17.16 11.24
N HIS A 372 -19.87 17.19 10.19
CA HIS A 372 -20.24 16.95 8.79
C HIS A 372 -21.40 17.83 8.29
N GLU A 373 -21.46 19.09 8.74
CA GLU A 373 -22.54 20.03 8.40
C GLU A 373 -22.59 20.31 6.89
N ALA A 374 -23.61 19.81 6.20
CA ALA A 374 -23.74 19.91 4.75
C ALA A 374 -23.68 21.35 4.24
N ALA A 375 -24.30 22.32 4.92
CA ALA A 375 -24.29 23.73 4.55
C ALA A 375 -22.86 24.32 4.59
N LEU A 376 -22.05 23.93 5.58
CA LEU A 376 -20.66 24.36 5.70
C LEU A 376 -19.79 23.72 4.63
N VAL A 377 -19.97 22.41 4.35
CA VAL A 377 -19.27 21.71 3.26
C VAL A 377 -19.58 22.39 1.92
N HIS A 378 -20.85 22.72 1.64
CA HIS A 378 -21.24 23.45 0.43
C HIS A 378 -20.55 24.81 0.31
N ARG A 379 -20.57 25.61 1.38
CA ARG A 379 -19.94 26.93 1.42
C ARG A 379 -18.42 26.84 1.20
N LEU A 380 -17.77 25.85 1.81
CA LEU A 380 -16.34 25.60 1.63
C LEU A 380 -16.02 25.24 0.16
N VAL A 381 -16.79 24.30 -0.43
CA VAL A 381 -16.60 23.89 -1.82
C VAL A 381 -16.78 25.06 -2.78
N GLU A 382 -17.83 25.88 -2.62
CA GLU A 382 -18.05 27.08 -3.46
C GLU A 382 -16.93 28.09 -3.33
N PHE A 383 -16.35 28.25 -2.13
CA PHE A 383 -15.20 29.09 -1.90
C PHE A 383 -13.96 28.57 -2.66
N LEU A 384 -13.67 27.26 -2.53
CA LEU A 384 -12.55 26.62 -3.21
C LEU A 384 -12.69 26.69 -4.75
N GLN A 385 -13.90 26.45 -5.27
CA GLN A 385 -14.20 26.51 -6.71
C GLN A 385 -13.96 27.91 -7.33
N GLN A 386 -14.09 28.97 -6.54
CA GLN A 386 -13.85 30.35 -7.01
C GLN A 386 -12.42 30.82 -6.75
N SER A 387 -11.54 29.97 -6.22
CA SER A 387 -10.14 30.29 -5.98
C SER A 387 -9.30 30.16 -7.27
N ASP A 388 -8.11 30.78 -7.23
CA ASP A 388 -7.13 30.71 -8.33
C ASP A 388 -6.07 29.60 -8.12
N PHE A 389 -6.20 28.79 -7.06
CA PHE A 389 -5.25 27.76 -6.66
C PHE A 389 -5.83 26.34 -6.70
N ALA A 390 -7.14 26.16 -6.63
CA ALA A 390 -7.75 24.84 -6.65
C ALA A 390 -7.59 24.18 -8.04
N GLY A 391 -7.15 22.93 -8.05
CA GLY A 391 -7.02 22.07 -9.21
C GLY A 391 -8.21 21.12 -9.34
N VAL A 392 -8.26 20.06 -8.55
CA VAL A 392 -9.40 19.13 -8.52
C VAL A 392 -9.98 19.08 -7.13
N ILE A 393 -11.30 19.10 -7.04
CA ILE A 393 -12.03 19.03 -5.78
C ILE A 393 -12.87 17.76 -5.77
N PHE A 394 -12.66 16.95 -4.74
CA PHE A 394 -13.44 15.76 -4.44
C PHE A 394 -14.28 15.98 -3.19
N THR A 395 -15.48 15.44 -3.18
CA THR A 395 -16.36 15.47 -2.01
C THR A 395 -16.99 14.11 -1.76
N LYS A 396 -17.26 13.80 -0.51
CA LYS A 396 -17.89 12.53 -0.13
C LYS A 396 -19.25 12.32 -0.81
N GLN A 397 -20.00 13.40 -1.02
CA GLN A 397 -21.37 13.37 -1.53
C GLN A 397 -21.48 13.65 -3.04
N GLY A 398 -20.41 14.13 -3.71
CA GLY A 398 -20.44 14.52 -5.13
C GLY A 398 -21.26 15.79 -5.35
N LEU A 399 -20.79 16.92 -4.81
CA LEU A 399 -21.45 18.22 -4.96
C LEU A 399 -21.34 18.78 -6.38
N PRO A 400 -22.22 19.71 -6.81
CA PRO A 400 -22.16 20.30 -8.14
C PRO A 400 -20.78 20.87 -8.47
N GLY A 401 -20.21 20.44 -9.60
CA GLY A 401 -18.86 20.83 -10.04
C GLY A 401 -17.72 20.13 -9.33
N THR A 402 -17.96 19.07 -8.54
CA THR A 402 -16.93 18.25 -7.91
C THR A 402 -17.00 16.80 -8.41
N PHE A 403 -15.94 16.03 -8.19
CA PHE A 403 -15.96 14.57 -8.26
C PHE A 403 -16.26 13.96 -6.88
N ARG A 404 -16.63 12.69 -6.85
CA ARG A 404 -16.75 11.93 -5.60
C ARG A 404 -15.37 11.44 -5.14
N LEU A 405 -15.20 11.22 -3.83
CA LEU A 405 -13.99 10.58 -3.31
C LEU A 405 -13.78 9.18 -3.91
N ASP A 406 -14.85 8.45 -4.24
CA ASP A 406 -14.77 7.14 -4.89
C ASP A 406 -14.23 7.21 -6.33
N ASP A 407 -14.43 8.31 -7.04
CA ASP A 407 -13.81 8.52 -8.36
C ASP A 407 -12.29 8.55 -8.27
N ALA A 408 -11.75 9.05 -7.15
CA ALA A 408 -10.32 9.04 -6.83
C ALA A 408 -9.87 7.77 -6.07
N LYS A 409 -10.76 6.84 -5.77
CA LYS A 409 -10.47 5.61 -5.00
C LYS A 409 -9.96 5.85 -3.58
N ILE A 410 -10.37 6.95 -2.95
CA ILE A 410 -9.97 7.35 -1.59
C ILE A 410 -11.14 7.39 -0.60
N ASP A 411 -12.34 6.94 -1.00
CA ASP A 411 -13.50 6.92 -0.11
C ASP A 411 -13.39 5.78 0.89
N ASN A 412 -13.36 6.13 2.18
CA ASN A 412 -13.41 5.20 3.30
C ASN A 412 -14.06 5.88 4.53
N PRO A 413 -14.32 5.13 5.63
CA PRO A 413 -14.94 5.71 6.82
C PRO A 413 -14.19 6.92 7.42
N ASN A 414 -12.85 6.96 7.28
CA ASN A 414 -11.99 8.02 7.83
C ASN A 414 -11.67 9.12 6.82
N ALA A 415 -12.25 9.06 5.60
CA ALA A 415 -11.99 10.06 4.57
C ALA A 415 -12.56 11.42 4.95
N ALA A 416 -11.85 12.48 4.55
CA ALA A 416 -12.27 13.87 4.73
C ALA A 416 -13.58 14.17 3.97
N ASP A 417 -14.31 15.20 4.39
CA ASP A 417 -15.53 15.65 3.68
C ASP A 417 -15.20 16.24 2.31
N VAL A 418 -14.05 16.93 2.22
CA VAL A 418 -13.52 17.53 0.99
C VAL A 418 -12.03 17.24 0.88
N VAL A 419 -11.58 16.86 -0.32
CA VAL A 419 -10.17 16.73 -0.69
C VAL A 419 -9.92 17.61 -1.90
N MET A 420 -8.90 18.46 -1.85
CA MET A 420 -8.52 19.35 -2.93
C MET A 420 -7.07 19.08 -3.34
N ALA A 421 -6.86 18.75 -4.61
CA ALA A 421 -5.54 18.84 -5.23
C ALA A 421 -5.30 20.27 -5.73
N PHE A 422 -4.10 20.77 -5.56
CA PHE A 422 -3.71 22.08 -6.12
C PHE A 422 -3.56 22.04 -7.64
N ARG A 423 -3.65 23.22 -8.26
CA ARG A 423 -3.43 23.42 -9.70
C ARG A 423 -2.00 23.16 -10.10
N TRP A 424 -1.84 22.70 -11.32
CA TRP A 424 -0.54 22.49 -11.93
C TRP A 424 -0.51 22.99 -13.37
N ASN A 425 0.70 23.12 -13.95
CA ASN A 425 0.92 23.44 -15.35
C ASN A 425 2.27 22.91 -15.84
N ASP A 426 2.48 22.97 -17.16
CA ASP A 426 3.68 22.48 -17.85
C ASP A 426 4.87 23.45 -17.87
N SER A 427 4.77 24.57 -17.17
CA SER A 427 5.89 25.52 -17.10
C SER A 427 7.12 24.83 -16.50
N ARG A 428 8.28 25.33 -16.90
CA ARG A 428 9.57 24.81 -16.43
C ARG A 428 10.09 25.63 -15.25
N ASN A 429 10.74 24.92 -14.32
CA ASN A 429 11.46 25.55 -13.23
C ASN A 429 12.80 26.15 -13.71
N GLN A 430 13.56 26.75 -12.81
CA GLN A 430 14.87 27.38 -13.10
C GLN A 430 15.94 26.40 -13.63
N PHE A 431 15.72 25.09 -13.49
CA PHE A 431 16.61 24.04 -13.99
C PHE A 431 16.14 23.44 -15.32
N GLY A 432 15.08 24.02 -15.92
CA GLY A 432 14.52 23.56 -17.17
C GLY A 432 13.59 22.34 -17.06
N THR A 433 13.30 21.86 -15.85
CA THR A 433 12.42 20.72 -15.61
C THR A 433 10.95 21.14 -15.61
N PRO A 434 10.07 20.49 -16.39
CA PRO A 434 8.65 20.83 -16.43
C PRO A 434 7.91 20.30 -15.19
N GLY A 435 6.73 20.90 -14.92
CA GLY A 435 5.86 20.50 -13.80
C GLY A 435 5.93 21.51 -12.66
N MET A 436 5.07 22.54 -12.74
CA MET A 436 4.90 23.55 -11.72
C MET A 436 3.54 23.40 -11.06
N ILE A 437 3.49 23.39 -9.74
CA ILE A 437 2.26 23.27 -8.95
C ILE A 437 2.11 24.42 -7.97
N ASP A 438 0.88 24.75 -7.60
CA ASP A 438 0.63 25.41 -6.33
C ASP A 438 0.63 24.34 -5.22
N ALA A 439 1.04 24.69 -4.01
CA ALA A 439 1.15 23.75 -2.90
C ALA A 439 0.68 24.42 -1.58
N ASP A 440 0.52 23.62 -0.55
CA ASP A 440 0.19 24.12 0.78
C ASP A 440 1.35 24.92 1.42
N TRP A 441 1.14 25.36 2.66
CA TRP A 441 2.05 26.24 3.42
C TRP A 441 3.29 25.56 4.00
N GLN A 442 3.48 24.25 3.74
CA GLN A 442 4.56 23.49 4.42
C GLN A 442 5.93 23.78 3.81
N ARG A 443 5.99 24.14 2.53
CA ARG A 443 7.24 24.41 1.81
C ARG A 443 7.16 25.68 0.99
N GLU A 444 8.32 26.24 0.70
CA GLU A 444 8.47 27.50 -0.04
C GLU A 444 8.42 27.27 -1.56
N ALA A 445 8.06 28.31 -2.30
CA ALA A 445 8.17 28.33 -3.76
C ALA A 445 9.61 28.09 -4.21
N GLY A 446 9.80 27.38 -5.32
CA GLY A 446 11.11 26.98 -5.86
C GLY A 446 11.65 25.67 -5.28
N LYS A 447 11.04 25.11 -4.22
CA LYS A 447 11.29 23.78 -3.70
C LYS A 447 10.42 22.75 -4.42
N GLY A 448 10.72 21.46 -4.20
CA GLY A 448 9.89 20.38 -4.74
C GLY A 448 8.85 19.87 -3.75
N THR A 449 7.75 19.35 -4.29
CA THR A 449 6.76 18.57 -3.57
C THR A 449 5.93 17.74 -4.54
N HIS A 450 5.02 16.93 -4.02
CA HIS A 450 4.17 15.99 -4.74
C HIS A 450 2.77 15.95 -4.10
N ALA A 451 1.99 14.92 -4.36
CA ALA A 451 0.63 14.67 -3.87
C ALA A 451 -0.48 15.43 -4.62
N THR A 452 -0.22 15.94 -5.84
CA THR A 452 -1.26 16.48 -6.72
C THR A 452 -1.78 15.40 -7.69
N LEU A 453 -2.70 15.82 -8.58
CA LEU A 453 -3.06 15.09 -9.80
C LEU A 453 -2.27 15.60 -11.03
N SER A 454 -1.13 16.24 -10.81
CA SER A 454 -0.20 16.56 -11.88
C SER A 454 0.30 15.27 -12.53
N ARG A 455 0.34 15.24 -13.87
CA ARG A 455 0.96 14.11 -14.56
C ARG A 455 2.42 13.88 -14.17
N PHE A 456 3.10 14.89 -13.64
CA PHE A 456 4.48 14.79 -13.16
C PHE A 456 4.59 14.15 -11.78
N ASP A 457 3.50 14.18 -10.98
CA ASP A 457 3.40 13.50 -9.69
C ASP A 457 2.80 12.09 -9.86
N MET A 458 1.83 11.94 -10.78
CA MET A 458 1.10 10.69 -11.00
C MET A 458 1.88 9.69 -11.85
N HIS A 459 2.69 10.16 -12.82
CA HIS A 459 3.48 9.30 -13.69
C HIS A 459 4.85 9.06 -13.07
N ASN A 460 5.10 7.82 -12.68
CA ASN A 460 6.29 7.38 -11.96
C ASN A 460 7.00 6.22 -12.67
N THR A 461 8.21 5.87 -12.21
CA THR A 461 9.08 4.89 -12.86
C THR A 461 8.68 3.46 -12.50
N LEU A 462 8.63 2.56 -13.49
CA LEU A 462 8.63 1.10 -13.29
C LEU A 462 9.47 0.42 -14.37
N ILE A 463 10.46 -0.37 -13.92
CA ILE A 463 11.27 -1.25 -14.75
C ILE A 463 11.31 -2.61 -14.07
N ALA A 464 11.10 -3.69 -14.83
CA ALA A 464 11.20 -5.06 -14.32
C ALA A 464 12.14 -5.90 -15.17
N ALA A 465 12.95 -6.72 -14.52
CA ALA A 465 13.89 -7.63 -15.20
C ALA A 465 14.08 -8.91 -14.38
N GLY A 466 14.28 -10.02 -15.04
CA GLY A 466 14.51 -11.31 -14.40
C GLY A 466 14.03 -12.45 -15.28
N PRO A 467 14.08 -13.67 -14.78
CA PRO A 467 13.77 -14.86 -15.58
C PRO A 467 12.30 -14.96 -16.01
N ASP A 468 11.36 -14.31 -15.30
CA ASP A 468 9.94 -14.33 -15.66
C ASP A 468 9.54 -13.18 -16.60
N PHE A 469 10.42 -12.19 -16.82
CA PHE A 469 10.17 -11.04 -17.68
C PHE A 469 10.79 -11.18 -19.08
N ARG A 470 10.12 -10.59 -20.06
CA ARG A 470 10.66 -10.44 -21.41
C ARG A 470 11.87 -9.51 -21.39
N ARG A 471 12.72 -9.60 -22.41
CA ARG A 471 13.93 -8.78 -22.51
C ARG A 471 13.79 -7.70 -23.56
N GLY A 472 14.31 -6.51 -23.27
CA GLY A 472 14.37 -5.38 -24.20
C GLY A 472 13.02 -4.90 -24.69
N GLN A 473 11.98 -5.02 -23.86
CA GLN A 473 10.62 -4.63 -24.21
C GLN A 473 10.23 -3.30 -23.56
N THR A 474 9.47 -2.50 -24.30
CA THR A 474 8.68 -1.40 -23.74
C THR A 474 7.22 -1.81 -23.70
N ASP A 475 6.59 -1.68 -22.56
CA ASP A 475 5.15 -1.87 -22.38
C ASP A 475 4.45 -0.50 -22.37
N ASP A 476 3.52 -0.33 -23.30
CA ASP A 476 2.72 0.91 -23.46
C ASP A 476 1.34 0.82 -22.79
N LEU A 477 0.98 -0.34 -22.23
CA LEU A 477 -0.26 -0.46 -21.44
C LEU A 477 -0.16 0.36 -20.16
N THR A 478 -1.28 0.92 -19.75
CA THR A 478 -1.34 1.59 -18.45
C THR A 478 -1.20 0.59 -17.33
N THR A 479 -0.31 0.90 -16.40
CA THR A 479 -0.03 0.13 -15.19
C THR A 479 -0.01 1.07 -13.98
N GLY A 480 -0.02 0.52 -12.77
CA GLY A 480 0.06 1.34 -11.57
C GLY A 480 0.65 0.58 -10.37
N ASN A 481 0.95 1.31 -9.32
CA ASN A 481 1.54 0.77 -8.09
C ASN A 481 0.73 -0.40 -7.50
N VAL A 482 -0.59 -0.41 -7.68
CA VAL A 482 -1.47 -1.51 -7.25
C VAL A 482 -1.20 -2.83 -7.97
N ASP A 483 -0.52 -2.82 -9.12
CA ASP A 483 -0.26 -4.02 -9.93
C ASP A 483 0.95 -4.82 -9.42
N LEU A 484 1.79 -4.24 -8.57
CA LEU A 484 3.00 -4.92 -8.08
C LEU A 484 2.65 -6.10 -7.18
N ALA A 485 1.79 -5.91 -6.19
CA ALA A 485 1.43 -6.97 -5.26
C ALA A 485 0.88 -8.21 -5.98
N PRO A 486 -0.14 -8.14 -6.87
CA PRO A 486 -0.63 -9.31 -7.58
C PRO A 486 0.42 -9.94 -8.51
N THR A 487 1.30 -9.12 -9.12
CA THR A 487 2.38 -9.62 -9.98
C THR A 487 3.44 -10.39 -9.18
N ILE A 488 3.86 -9.86 -8.03
CA ILE A 488 4.82 -10.52 -7.13
C ILE A 488 4.26 -11.84 -6.61
N LEU A 489 3.02 -11.87 -6.15
CA LEU A 489 2.39 -13.11 -5.68
C LEU A 489 2.29 -14.16 -6.80
N HIS A 490 1.98 -13.73 -8.03
CA HIS A 490 1.96 -14.61 -9.20
C HIS A 490 3.33 -15.24 -9.48
N ILE A 491 4.41 -14.45 -9.47
CA ILE A 491 5.80 -14.93 -9.66
C ILE A 491 6.15 -15.96 -8.58
N LEU A 492 5.82 -15.68 -7.33
CA LEU A 492 6.10 -16.56 -6.20
C LEU A 492 5.18 -17.79 -6.13
N GLY A 493 4.17 -17.90 -7.02
CA GLY A 493 3.20 -18.99 -7.04
C GLY A 493 2.28 -18.98 -5.82
N ILE A 494 2.08 -17.82 -5.20
CA ILE A 494 1.18 -17.63 -4.06
C ILE A 494 -0.18 -17.19 -4.60
N LYS A 495 -1.24 -17.80 -4.07
CA LYS A 495 -2.61 -17.46 -4.47
C LYS A 495 -2.91 -15.99 -4.22
N LEU A 496 -3.45 -15.32 -5.22
CA LEU A 496 -3.88 -13.93 -5.11
C LEU A 496 -4.95 -13.78 -4.01
N ALA A 497 -4.79 -12.79 -3.16
CA ALA A 497 -5.82 -12.41 -2.20
C ALA A 497 -7.07 -11.93 -2.95
N GLN A 498 -8.25 -12.36 -2.50
CA GLN A 498 -9.50 -11.87 -3.10
C GLN A 498 -9.63 -10.37 -2.88
N GLY A 499 -10.07 -9.65 -3.92
CA GLY A 499 -10.38 -8.23 -3.84
C GLY A 499 -9.22 -7.27 -4.12
N MET A 500 -8.07 -7.75 -4.62
CA MET A 500 -7.04 -6.86 -5.15
C MET A 500 -7.60 -6.06 -6.34
N ASP A 501 -7.30 -4.77 -6.39
CA ASP A 501 -7.70 -3.86 -7.47
C ASP A 501 -6.73 -3.90 -8.63
N GLY A 502 -5.46 -4.15 -8.34
CA GLY A 502 -4.39 -4.32 -9.31
C GLY A 502 -4.50 -5.64 -10.08
N ARG A 503 -3.80 -5.73 -11.18
CA ARG A 503 -3.73 -6.89 -12.06
C ARG A 503 -2.31 -7.46 -12.16
N VAL A 504 -2.19 -8.71 -12.57
CA VAL A 504 -0.88 -9.28 -12.94
C VAL A 504 -0.44 -8.68 -14.26
N LEU A 505 0.82 -8.21 -14.33
CA LEU A 505 1.46 -7.63 -15.51
C LEU A 505 1.92 -8.74 -16.50
N SER A 506 0.99 -9.64 -16.84
CA SER A 506 1.29 -10.84 -17.63
C SER A 506 1.72 -10.55 -19.07
N GLU A 507 1.40 -9.39 -19.64
CA GLU A 507 1.86 -8.91 -20.94
C GLU A 507 3.37 -8.70 -21.00
N ALA A 508 3.99 -8.42 -19.86
CA ALA A 508 5.43 -8.23 -19.72
C ALA A 508 6.18 -9.56 -19.44
N MET A 509 5.46 -10.65 -19.20
CA MET A 509 6.05 -11.93 -18.82
C MET A 509 6.40 -12.82 -20.02
N VAL A 510 7.36 -13.73 -19.82
CA VAL A 510 7.78 -14.73 -20.83
C VAL A 510 6.63 -15.73 -21.10
N SER A 511 5.94 -16.18 -20.03
CA SER A 511 4.77 -17.05 -20.14
C SER A 511 3.54 -16.19 -20.41
N VAL A 512 3.13 -16.08 -21.66
CA VAL A 512 1.95 -15.28 -22.05
C VAL A 512 0.67 -16.07 -21.83
N ASP A 513 -0.22 -15.54 -21.03
CA ASP A 513 -1.63 -15.89 -21.13
C ASP A 513 -2.18 -15.29 -22.44
N GLN A 514 -2.85 -16.12 -23.29
CA GLN A 514 -3.42 -15.65 -24.57
C GLN A 514 -4.42 -14.48 -24.36
N VAL A 515 -5.04 -14.40 -23.20
CA VAL A 515 -5.93 -13.29 -22.80
C VAL A 515 -5.16 -11.98 -22.62
N ALA A 516 -3.88 -12.04 -22.22
CA ALA A 516 -3.04 -10.85 -22.05
C ALA A 516 -2.66 -10.18 -23.38
N ALA A 517 -2.48 -10.95 -24.44
CA ALA A 517 -2.06 -10.46 -25.76
C ALA A 517 -3.06 -9.52 -26.45
N GLY A 518 -4.33 -9.51 -26.00
CA GLY A 518 -5.39 -8.67 -26.55
C GLY A 518 -5.76 -7.45 -25.70
N ARG A 519 -5.09 -7.23 -24.55
CA ARG A 519 -5.40 -6.08 -23.66
C ARG A 519 -5.06 -4.76 -24.33
N LYS A 520 -5.91 -3.78 -24.07
CA LYS A 520 -5.74 -2.40 -24.54
C LYS A 520 -6.02 -1.44 -23.41
N THR A 521 -5.37 -0.30 -23.44
CA THR A 521 -5.72 0.83 -22.59
C THR A 521 -6.92 1.57 -23.20
N GLU A 522 -7.98 1.71 -22.42
CA GLU A 522 -9.11 2.59 -22.73
C GLU A 522 -8.95 3.86 -21.89
N THR A 523 -8.89 5.02 -22.54
CA THR A 523 -8.73 6.31 -21.86
C THR A 523 -10.02 7.10 -21.94
N LYS A 524 -10.43 7.70 -20.82
CA LYS A 524 -11.61 8.55 -20.69
C LYS A 524 -11.26 9.80 -19.89
N THR A 525 -11.72 10.96 -20.34
CA THR A 525 -11.75 12.19 -19.53
C THR A 525 -13.14 12.37 -18.95
N ILE A 526 -13.23 12.56 -17.66
CA ILE A 526 -14.45 12.97 -16.96
C ILE A 526 -14.33 14.45 -16.60
N GLU A 527 -15.45 15.16 -16.63
CA GLU A 527 -15.52 16.60 -16.38
C GLU A 527 -16.63 16.92 -15.39
N ALA A 528 -16.40 17.95 -14.58
CA ALA A 528 -17.41 18.55 -13.73
C ALA A 528 -17.33 20.08 -13.82
N LYS A 529 -18.49 20.74 -13.79
CA LYS A 529 -18.58 22.19 -13.86
C LYS A 529 -19.64 22.75 -12.95
N LYS A 530 -19.44 24.01 -12.55
CA LYS A 530 -20.44 24.81 -11.83
C LYS A 530 -20.38 26.26 -12.28
N ASP A 531 -21.54 26.80 -12.65
CA ASP A 531 -21.67 28.22 -13.03
C ASP A 531 -21.96 29.08 -11.80
N PHE A 532 -21.27 30.21 -11.72
CA PHE A 532 -21.45 31.29 -10.75
C PHE A 532 -21.80 32.59 -11.45
N ALA A 533 -22.29 33.57 -10.73
CA ALA A 533 -22.54 34.90 -11.30
C ALA A 533 -21.26 35.54 -11.85
N THR A 534 -20.11 35.26 -11.23
CA THR A 534 -18.79 35.83 -11.54
C THR A 534 -17.98 35.04 -12.58
N GLY A 535 -18.40 33.82 -12.93
CA GLY A 535 -17.63 32.95 -13.84
C GLY A 535 -18.07 31.49 -13.76
N THR A 536 -17.27 30.61 -14.33
CA THR A 536 -17.52 29.17 -14.35
C THR A 536 -16.32 28.40 -13.78
N TRP A 537 -16.57 27.56 -12.79
CA TRP A 537 -15.63 26.53 -12.37
C TRP A 537 -15.70 25.33 -13.31
N ARG A 538 -14.53 24.83 -13.72
CA ARG A 538 -14.38 23.59 -14.49
C ARG A 538 -13.24 22.78 -13.94
N GLN A 539 -13.44 21.47 -13.84
CA GLN A 539 -12.38 20.51 -13.56
C GLN A 539 -12.51 19.28 -14.44
N SER A 540 -11.40 18.63 -14.70
CA SER A 540 -11.33 17.39 -15.47
C SER A 540 -10.35 16.41 -14.83
N MET A 541 -10.60 15.12 -15.07
CA MET A 541 -9.70 14.03 -14.67
C MET A 541 -9.65 13.01 -15.80
N LYS A 542 -8.43 12.66 -16.20
CA LYS A 542 -8.14 11.63 -17.20
C LYS A 542 -7.94 10.30 -16.48
N ILE A 543 -8.65 9.30 -16.96
CA ILE A 543 -8.68 7.96 -16.37
C ILE A 543 -8.35 6.96 -17.46
N SER A 544 -7.44 6.04 -17.20
CA SER A 544 -7.14 4.90 -18.04
C SER A 544 -7.64 3.60 -17.43
N ARG A 545 -8.05 2.65 -18.28
CA ARG A 545 -8.56 1.35 -17.87
C ARG A 545 -7.90 0.23 -18.68
N VAL A 546 -7.47 -0.83 -17.99
CA VAL A 546 -6.99 -2.07 -18.61
C VAL A 546 -7.72 -3.24 -17.96
N GLY A 547 -8.61 -3.90 -18.71
CA GLY A 547 -9.49 -4.91 -18.15
C GLY A 547 -10.45 -4.33 -17.10
N SER A 548 -10.38 -4.80 -15.86
CA SER A 548 -11.17 -4.29 -14.72
C SER A 548 -10.45 -3.21 -13.90
N THR A 549 -9.13 -3.05 -14.08
CA THR A 549 -8.32 -2.10 -13.31
C THR A 549 -8.40 -0.70 -13.91
N THR A 550 -8.61 0.31 -13.06
CA THR A 550 -8.74 1.72 -13.45
C THR A 550 -7.61 2.52 -12.82
N TYR A 551 -6.94 3.34 -13.60
CA TYR A 551 -5.82 4.19 -13.19
C TYR A 551 -6.20 5.66 -13.35
N LEU A 552 -5.71 6.52 -12.46
CA LEU A 552 -5.83 7.97 -12.58
C LEU A 552 -4.57 8.49 -13.24
N ASP A 553 -4.72 9.13 -14.41
CA ASP A 553 -3.57 9.61 -15.18
C ASP A 553 -3.17 11.02 -14.74
N GLU A 554 -4.11 11.96 -14.76
CA GLU A 554 -3.93 13.35 -14.40
C GLU A 554 -5.28 14.03 -14.13
N GLY A 555 -5.26 15.15 -13.43
CA GLY A 555 -6.45 15.97 -13.23
C GLY A 555 -6.10 17.41 -12.94
N ASN A 556 -6.95 18.34 -13.38
CA ASN A 556 -6.78 19.76 -13.12
C ASN A 556 -8.12 20.50 -13.15
N GLY A 557 -8.11 21.74 -12.65
CA GLY A 557 -9.30 22.59 -12.66
C GLY A 557 -8.96 24.07 -12.69
N ALA A 558 -9.95 24.87 -12.99
CA ALA A 558 -9.82 26.33 -13.01
C ALA A 558 -11.16 27.02 -12.87
N PHE A 559 -11.17 28.15 -12.21
CA PHE A 559 -12.20 29.14 -12.29
C PHE A 559 -11.92 30.08 -13.47
N VAL A 560 -12.88 30.22 -14.37
CA VAL A 560 -12.79 31.11 -15.54
C VAL A 560 -13.76 32.28 -15.30
N PRO A 561 -13.27 33.48 -14.99
CA PRO A 561 -14.10 34.67 -14.85
C PRO A 561 -14.87 34.98 -16.14
N ARG A 562 -16.04 35.62 -15.99
CA ARG A 562 -16.82 36.13 -17.12
C ARG A 562 -16.19 37.38 -17.73
#